data_4555bd1aae34d681ab38b6b0dabab96d
#
_entry.id   4555bd1aae34d681ab38b6b0dabab96d
#
_cell.length_a   1.000
_cell.length_b   1.000
_cell.length_c   1.000
_cell.angle_alpha   90.00
_cell.angle_beta   90.00
_cell.angle_gamma   90.00
#
_symmetry.space_group_name_H-M   'P 1'
#
loop_
_entity.id
_entity.type
_entity.pdbx_description
1 polymer ?
#
loop_
_entity_poly.entity_id
_entity_poly.type
_entity_poly.pdbx_seq_one_letter_code
_entity_poly.pdbx_strand_id
1 'polypeptide(L)' 'MKPNRCICGEKPVIIKEGPIYDSAFRVKCNYCGIECPSKGWNENDAIESWNKFLKRIYENR' A
#
# COMPACT_ATOMS: atom_id res chain seq x y z
N MET A 1 11.73 3.81 5.06
CA MET A 1 10.61 4.51 4.41
C MET A 1 9.30 4.09 5.05
N LYS A 2 8.38 5.01 5.23
CA LYS A 2 7.07 4.71 5.81
C LYS A 2 5.97 5.04 4.81
N PRO A 3 4.87 4.26 4.79
CA PRO A 3 3.76 4.58 3.91
C PRO A 3 3.03 5.84 4.40
N ASN A 4 2.53 6.63 3.46
CA ASN A 4 1.73 7.80 3.79
C ASN A 4 0.39 7.34 4.39
N ARG A 5 -0.21 8.20 5.21
CA ARG A 5 -1.52 7.90 5.77
C ARG A 5 -2.55 7.79 4.66
N CYS A 6 -3.51 6.89 4.85
CA CYS A 6 -4.62 6.73 3.92
C CYS A 6 -5.42 8.04 3.81
N ILE A 7 -6.18 8.16 2.74
CA ILE A 7 -7.04 9.35 2.54
C ILE A 7 -8.08 9.52 3.65
N CYS A 8 -8.39 8.45 4.38
CA CYS A 8 -9.29 8.51 5.54
C CYS A 8 -8.59 9.00 6.81
N GLY A 9 -7.29 9.22 6.77
CA GLY A 9 -6.49 9.69 7.91
C GLY A 9 -5.88 8.60 8.77
N GLU A 10 -6.25 7.34 8.55
CA GLU A 10 -5.72 6.23 9.32
C GLU A 10 -4.42 5.69 8.73
N LYS A 11 -3.63 5.04 9.55
CA LYS A 11 -2.39 4.43 9.10
C LYS A 11 -2.67 3.15 8.33
N PRO A 12 -2.06 2.96 7.15
CA PRO A 12 -2.21 1.71 6.41
C PRO A 12 -1.37 0.62 7.04
N VAL A 13 -1.66 -0.63 6.65
CA VAL A 13 -0.88 -1.80 7.07
C VAL A 13 -0.23 -2.43 5.85
N ILE A 14 0.91 -3.08 6.08
CA ILE A 14 1.64 -3.80 5.04
C ILE A 14 1.30 -5.27 5.19
N ILE A 15 0.87 -5.88 4.07
CA ILE A 15 0.52 -7.30 4.03
C ILE A 15 1.55 -8.04 3.21
N LYS A 16 1.99 -9.18 3.71
CA LYS A 16 2.86 -10.08 2.97
C LYS A 16 2.00 -11.23 2.44
N GLU A 17 2.03 -11.43 1.14
CA GLU A 17 1.26 -12.49 0.48
C GLU A 17 2.19 -13.42 -0.27
N GLY A 18 1.74 -14.68 -0.45
CA GLY A 18 2.47 -15.66 -1.23
C GLY A 18 3.39 -16.54 -0.40
N PRO A 19 3.98 -17.58 -1.04
CA PRO A 19 4.92 -18.46 -0.37
C PRO A 19 6.24 -17.75 -0.07
N ILE A 20 7.05 -18.35 0.79
CA ILE A 20 8.31 -17.75 1.25
C ILE A 20 9.23 -17.36 0.09
N TYR A 21 9.30 -18.21 -0.93
CA TYR A 21 10.18 -17.98 -2.07
C TYR A 21 9.59 -17.09 -3.17
N ASP A 22 8.33 -16.73 -3.04
CA ASP A 22 7.63 -15.88 -4.02
C ASP A 22 6.67 -14.95 -3.29
N SER A 23 7.14 -14.36 -2.21
CA SER A 23 6.30 -13.45 -1.42
C SER A 23 6.24 -12.07 -2.07
N ALA A 24 5.07 -11.45 -1.98
CA ALA A 24 4.85 -10.10 -2.41
C ALA A 24 4.29 -9.28 -1.26
N PHE A 25 4.55 -7.99 -1.28
CA PHE A 25 4.08 -7.08 -0.25
C PHE A 25 3.04 -6.15 -0.85
N ARG A 26 2.02 -5.85 -0.08
CA ARG A 26 0.95 -4.96 -0.48
C ARG A 26 0.54 -4.11 0.70
N VAL A 27 0.17 -2.86 0.44
CA VAL A 27 -0.27 -1.95 1.48
C VAL A 27 -1.78 -1.74 1.34
N LYS A 28 -2.49 -1.79 2.45
CA LYS A 28 -3.92 -1.53 2.47
C LYS A 28 -4.32 -0.77 3.73
N CYS A 29 -5.49 -0.18 3.70
CA CYS A 29 -6.09 0.47 4.88
C CYS A 29 -7.20 -0.41 5.42
N ASN A 30 -7.08 -0.83 6.69
CA ASN A 30 -8.11 -1.65 7.33
C ASN A 30 -9.35 -0.83 7.71
N TYR A 31 -9.21 0.48 7.80
CA TYR A 31 -10.31 1.33 8.24
C TYR A 31 -11.32 1.59 7.12
N CYS A 32 -10.86 2.03 5.97
CA CYS A 32 -11.74 2.34 4.85
C CYS A 32 -11.79 1.26 3.78
N GLY A 33 -10.94 0.24 3.87
CA GLY A 33 -10.95 -0.89 2.95
C GLY A 33 -10.21 -0.67 1.64
N ILE A 34 -9.53 0.46 1.48
CA ILE A 34 -8.77 0.73 0.25
C ILE A 34 -7.52 -0.14 0.23
N GLU A 35 -7.27 -0.79 -0.89
CA GLU A 35 -6.08 -1.60 -1.10
C GLU A 35 -5.31 -1.07 -2.31
N CYS A 36 -3.97 -1.05 -2.20
CA CYS A 36 -3.13 -0.74 -3.34
C CYS A 36 -3.21 -1.87 -4.37
N PRO A 37 -3.50 -1.59 -5.64
CA PRO A 37 -3.59 -2.63 -6.65
C PRO A 37 -2.24 -3.21 -7.06
N SER A 38 -1.16 -2.51 -6.76
CA SER A 38 0.19 -2.94 -7.15
C SER A 38 0.87 -3.71 -6.03
N LYS A 39 1.57 -4.77 -6.38
CA LYS A 39 2.37 -5.56 -5.45
C LYS A 39 3.83 -5.12 -5.54
N GLY A 40 4.53 -5.16 -4.41
CA GLY A 40 5.97 -4.90 -4.37
C GLY A 40 6.74 -6.16 -4.03
N TRP A 41 8.00 -6.21 -4.47
CA TRP A 41 8.89 -7.33 -4.16
C TRP A 41 9.42 -7.26 -2.73
N ASN A 42 9.41 -6.07 -2.15
CA ASN A 42 9.82 -5.84 -0.77
C ASN A 42 8.94 -4.74 -0.17
N GLU A 43 9.14 -4.46 1.12
CA GLU A 43 8.34 -3.45 1.81
C GLU A 43 8.48 -2.07 1.18
N ASN A 44 9.69 -1.68 0.81
CA ASN A 44 9.94 -0.36 0.22
C ASN A 44 9.20 -0.21 -1.12
N ASP A 45 9.22 -1.24 -1.95
CA ASP A 45 8.50 -1.23 -3.23
C ASP A 45 6.99 -1.09 -3.00
N ALA A 46 6.46 -1.81 -2.02
CA ALA A 46 5.03 -1.74 -1.69
C ALA A 46 4.67 -0.33 -1.19
N ILE A 47 5.51 0.25 -0.34
CA ILE A 47 5.29 1.59 0.19
C ILE A 47 5.33 2.64 -0.92
N GLU A 48 6.28 2.53 -1.85
CA GLU A 48 6.35 3.43 -3.00
C GLU A 48 5.08 3.34 -3.84
N SER A 49 4.64 2.12 -4.14
CA SER A 49 3.41 1.89 -4.91
C SER A 49 2.21 2.49 -4.21
N TRP A 50 2.12 2.32 -2.89
CA TRP A 50 1.04 2.88 -2.09
C TRP A 50 1.03 4.40 -2.14
N ASN A 51 2.20 5.02 -1.98
CA ASN A 51 2.31 6.48 -1.99
C ASN A 51 1.91 7.06 -3.36
N LYS A 52 2.31 6.40 -4.45
CA LYS A 52 1.91 6.80 -5.79
C LYS A 52 0.42 6.62 -6.01
N PHE A 53 -0.14 5.53 -5.52
CA PHE A 53 -1.57 5.24 -5.60
C PHE A 53 -2.39 6.31 -4.89
N LEU A 54 -1.99 6.69 -3.69
CA LEU A 54 -2.66 7.75 -2.95
C LEU A 54 -2.58 9.10 -3.69
N LYS A 55 -1.44 9.41 -4.26
CA LYS A 55 -1.26 10.64 -5.01
C LYS A 55 -2.22 10.71 -6.19
N ARG A 56 -2.42 9.59 -6.89
CA ARG A 56 -3.37 9.53 -8.00
C ARG A 56 -4.80 9.75 -7.53
N ILE A 57 -5.16 9.19 -6.37
CA ILE A 57 -6.50 9.40 -5.80
C ILE A 57 -6.72 10.88 -5.49
N TYR A 58 -5.74 11.54 -4.86
CA TYR A 58 -5.83 12.95 -4.53
C TYR A 58 -5.93 13.82 -5.79
N GLU A 59 -5.18 13.48 -6.82
CA GLU A 59 -5.18 14.25 -8.06
C GLU A 59 -6.49 14.11 -8.84
N ASN A 60 -7.18 12.99 -8.67
CA ASN A 60 -8.46 12.73 -9.35
C ASN A 60 -9.67 13.23 -8.58
N ARG A 61 -9.45 13.87 -7.46
CA ARG A 61 -10.53 14.49 -6.67
C ARG A 61 -10.69 15.97 -7.03
#